data_d01a6bb3e35cc608688aa29cec72cb27
#
_entry.id   d01a6bb3e35cc608688aa29cec72cb27
#
_cell.length_a   1.000
_cell.length_b   1.000
_cell.length_c   1.000
_cell.angle_alpha   90.00
_cell.angle_beta   90.00
_cell.angle_gamma   90.00
#
_symmetry.space_group_name_H-M   'P 1'
#
loop_
_entity.id
_entity.type
_entity.pdbx_description
1 polymer ?
#
loop_
_entity_poly.entity_id
_entity_poly.type
_entity_poly.pdbx_seq_one_letter_code
_entity_poly.pdbx_strand_id
1 'polypeptide(L)'
;MSNKAWGGRFETQPEEWVDDFNASIDFDKNLIKQDVQGSIAHATMLAKQHIITDDEAQSIINELKNIQRDFEEGQLEFKASLEDIHLNIEHELIQRIGEAGGKLHTGRSRNDQVATDMHLYTKEQVQYIIELITSFQQTIVQLTDQHVDTIMPGYTHLQRAQPISFAHHIMTYFWMLERDKGRFMDSLKRIDISPLGAAALSGTTHPIDRHLTQELLGFANLYENSLDAVSDRDYIVETLHHISLTMVHLSRFAEEIIFWSTDEAKFITLSDAFSTGSSIMPQKKNPDMAELIRGKVGRTTGHLMSMLVTLKGLPLAYNKDMQEDKEGLFDAVHTLKGSLRIFEGMVASMKVNSNRLNQTVKNDFSNATELADYLVSKNIPFRTAHEIVGKIVLNCIHKGIYLLDVPLSEYQEHHENIEEDIYDYLTPENCLKRRQSYGSTGQESVKHQLKVAKALLKDNGSK
;
A
#
# COMPACT_ATOMS: atom_id res chain seq x y z
N MET A 1 -4.24 47.42 -14.97
CA MET A 1 -3.86 46.32 -15.90
C MET A 1 -3.68 45.06 -15.06
N SER A 2 -4.15 43.93 -15.52
CA SER A 2 -4.03 42.67 -14.81
C SER A 2 -2.54 42.35 -14.59
N ASN A 3 -2.13 42.12 -13.33
CA ASN A 3 -0.77 41.69 -12.99
C ASN A 3 -0.53 40.16 -13.27
N LYS A 4 -1.52 39.48 -13.85
CA LYS A 4 -1.40 38.05 -14.17
C LYS A 4 -0.69 37.83 -15.50
N ALA A 5 0.12 36.79 -15.60
CA ALA A 5 0.90 36.42 -16.79
C ALA A 5 0.04 36.32 -18.08
N TRP A 6 -1.27 36.03 -17.93
CA TRP A 6 -2.24 35.87 -19.03
C TRP A 6 -3.25 37.04 -19.13
N GLY A 7 -3.01 38.14 -18.40
CA GLY A 7 -3.95 39.25 -18.26
C GLY A 7 -4.11 40.15 -19.48
N GLY A 8 -3.30 40.02 -20.53
CA GLY A 8 -3.26 40.98 -21.66
C GLY A 8 -4.54 41.10 -22.49
N ARG A 9 -5.47 40.11 -22.43
CA ARG A 9 -6.75 40.11 -23.17
C ARG A 9 -7.93 40.58 -22.30
N PHE A 10 -7.77 40.62 -20.98
CA PHE A 10 -8.88 40.85 -20.05
C PHE A 10 -9.01 42.32 -19.70
N GLU A 11 -10.24 42.86 -19.72
CA GLU A 11 -10.57 44.22 -19.40
C GLU A 11 -10.79 44.48 -17.91
N THR A 12 -11.13 43.40 -17.14
CA THR A 12 -11.41 43.46 -15.71
C THR A 12 -10.54 42.50 -14.94
N GLN A 13 -10.28 42.79 -13.66
CA GLN A 13 -9.61 41.87 -12.74
C GLN A 13 -10.62 40.85 -12.21
N PRO A 14 -10.20 39.61 -11.95
CA PRO A 14 -11.03 38.64 -11.19
C PRO A 14 -11.31 39.17 -9.77
N GLU A 15 -12.42 38.77 -9.20
CA GLU A 15 -12.71 38.95 -7.78
C GLU A 15 -11.75 38.09 -6.93
N GLU A 16 -11.37 38.57 -5.75
CA GLU A 16 -10.42 37.90 -4.86
C GLU A 16 -10.84 36.45 -4.56
N TRP A 17 -12.12 36.19 -4.26
CA TRP A 17 -12.65 34.87 -3.98
C TRP A 17 -12.61 33.92 -5.19
N VAL A 18 -12.53 34.44 -6.41
CA VAL A 18 -12.33 33.61 -7.64
C VAL A 18 -10.88 33.15 -7.71
N ASP A 19 -9.94 33.95 -7.29
CA ASP A 19 -8.53 33.60 -7.23
C ASP A 19 -8.29 32.50 -6.17
N ASP A 20 -8.90 32.65 -4.99
CA ASP A 20 -8.83 31.64 -3.92
C ASP A 20 -9.44 30.30 -4.34
N PHE A 21 -10.59 30.33 -5.02
CA PHE A 21 -11.22 29.09 -5.53
C PHE A 21 -10.40 28.39 -6.61
N ASN A 22 -9.70 29.18 -7.43
CA ASN A 22 -8.89 28.67 -8.53
C ASN A 22 -7.50 28.18 -8.10
N ALA A 23 -6.97 28.68 -6.98
CA ALA A 23 -5.62 28.41 -6.51
C ALA A 23 -5.44 26.93 -6.11
N SER A 24 -4.29 26.36 -6.47
CA SER A 24 -3.87 25.00 -6.12
C SER A 24 -2.63 24.93 -5.23
N ILE A 25 -2.03 26.11 -4.92
CA ILE A 25 -0.75 26.18 -4.20
C ILE A 25 -0.78 25.45 -2.84
N ASP A 26 -1.92 25.41 -2.16
CA ASP A 26 -2.04 24.78 -0.86
C ASP A 26 -1.70 23.28 -0.86
N PHE A 27 -1.93 22.62 -1.98
CA PHE A 27 -1.62 21.20 -2.14
C PHE A 27 -0.52 20.94 -3.18
N ASP A 28 -0.41 21.68 -4.28
CA ASP A 28 0.59 21.41 -5.31
C ASP A 28 2.01 21.85 -4.92
N LYS A 29 2.19 22.63 -3.85
CA LYS A 29 3.50 22.84 -3.21
C LYS A 29 4.23 21.54 -2.84
N ASN A 30 3.52 20.43 -2.71
CA ASN A 30 4.12 19.10 -2.55
C ASN A 30 4.94 18.66 -3.77
N LEU A 31 4.78 19.31 -4.93
CA LEU A 31 5.49 19.04 -6.18
C LEU A 31 6.76 19.89 -6.37
N ILE A 32 7.15 20.73 -5.40
CA ILE A 32 8.30 21.63 -5.57
C ILE A 32 9.56 20.93 -6.05
N LYS A 33 9.86 19.76 -5.50
CA LYS A 33 11.02 18.95 -5.90
C LYS A 33 10.93 18.55 -7.38
N GLN A 34 9.77 18.06 -7.80
CA GLN A 34 9.54 17.58 -9.16
C GLN A 34 9.53 18.74 -10.16
N ASP A 35 8.89 19.86 -9.83
CA ASP A 35 8.88 21.04 -10.70
C ASP A 35 10.27 21.64 -10.90
N VAL A 36 11.08 21.75 -9.84
CA VAL A 36 12.47 22.19 -9.93
C VAL A 36 13.30 21.20 -10.77
N GLN A 37 13.13 19.89 -10.55
CA GLN A 37 13.82 18.86 -11.33
C GLN A 37 13.46 18.94 -12.82
N GLY A 38 12.18 19.04 -13.15
CA GLY A 38 11.68 19.21 -14.51
C GLY A 38 12.19 20.48 -15.16
N SER A 39 12.19 21.60 -14.43
CA SER A 39 12.68 22.89 -14.89
C SER A 39 14.18 22.91 -15.12
N ILE A 40 14.99 22.25 -14.28
CA ILE A 40 16.43 22.10 -14.48
C ILE A 40 16.73 21.31 -15.76
N ALA A 41 16.03 20.20 -15.96
CA ALA A 41 16.19 19.39 -17.19
C ALA A 41 15.82 20.18 -18.44
N HIS A 42 14.72 20.95 -18.37
CA HIS A 42 14.27 21.81 -19.45
C HIS A 42 15.29 22.92 -19.77
N ALA A 43 15.77 23.67 -18.77
CA ALA A 43 16.79 24.70 -18.96
C ALA A 43 18.09 24.13 -19.57
N THR A 44 18.53 22.96 -19.12
CA THR A 44 19.69 22.27 -19.64
C THR A 44 19.50 21.93 -21.12
N MET A 45 18.33 21.42 -21.49
CA MET A 45 17.97 21.13 -22.88
C MET A 45 17.91 22.39 -23.73
N LEU A 46 17.29 23.48 -23.25
CA LEU A 46 17.23 24.75 -23.98
C LEU A 46 18.62 25.29 -24.34
N ALA A 47 19.58 25.21 -23.41
CA ALA A 47 20.97 25.59 -23.67
C ALA A 47 21.63 24.69 -24.72
N LYS A 48 21.46 23.36 -24.58
CA LYS A 48 22.02 22.38 -25.56
C LYS A 48 21.48 22.58 -26.97
N GLN A 49 20.23 23.03 -27.08
CA GLN A 49 19.61 23.37 -28.36
C GLN A 49 19.86 24.82 -28.81
N HIS A 50 20.73 25.58 -28.10
CA HIS A 50 21.07 26.97 -28.38
C HIS A 50 19.84 27.93 -28.40
N ILE A 51 18.77 27.59 -27.67
CA ILE A 51 17.58 28.42 -27.51
C ILE A 51 17.85 29.52 -26.47
N ILE A 52 18.61 29.18 -25.43
CA ILE A 52 19.18 30.11 -24.46
C ILE A 52 20.68 29.90 -24.38
N THR A 53 21.43 30.85 -23.80
CA THR A 53 22.87 30.70 -23.61
C THR A 53 23.21 29.77 -22.43
N ASP A 54 24.42 29.24 -22.40
CA ASP A 54 24.92 28.41 -21.30
C ASP A 54 24.92 29.19 -19.97
N ASP A 55 25.29 30.49 -20.01
CA ASP A 55 25.31 31.34 -18.82
C ASP A 55 23.89 31.58 -18.27
N GLU A 56 22.89 31.79 -19.14
CA GLU A 56 21.48 31.92 -18.73
C GLU A 56 20.98 30.63 -18.12
N ALA A 57 21.26 29.47 -18.73
CA ALA A 57 20.88 28.17 -18.19
C ALA A 57 21.51 27.92 -16.81
N GLN A 58 22.81 28.24 -16.66
CA GLN A 58 23.50 28.04 -15.38
C GLN A 58 22.91 28.95 -14.29
N SER A 59 22.57 30.19 -14.62
CA SER A 59 21.92 31.13 -13.72
C SER A 59 20.55 30.61 -13.28
N ILE A 60 19.72 30.13 -14.22
CA ILE A 60 18.40 29.54 -13.95
C ILE A 60 18.54 28.31 -13.04
N ILE A 61 19.44 27.37 -13.38
CA ILE A 61 19.63 26.12 -12.63
C ILE A 61 20.08 26.38 -11.20
N ASN A 62 21.01 27.31 -10.99
CA ASN A 62 21.50 27.66 -9.66
C ASN A 62 20.38 28.27 -8.82
N GLU A 63 19.58 29.17 -9.41
CA GLU A 63 18.54 29.84 -8.67
C GLU A 63 17.32 28.95 -8.38
N LEU A 64 16.97 28.04 -9.27
CA LEU A 64 15.94 27.02 -8.99
C LEU A 64 16.30 26.18 -7.77
N LYS A 65 17.57 25.77 -7.63
CA LYS A 65 18.06 25.05 -6.44
C LYS A 65 18.01 25.91 -5.17
N ASN A 66 18.28 27.21 -5.27
CA ASN A 66 18.16 28.12 -4.16
C ASN A 66 16.70 28.29 -3.73
N ILE A 67 15.79 28.47 -4.69
CA ILE A 67 14.33 28.60 -4.41
C ILE A 67 13.81 27.35 -3.68
N GLN A 68 14.18 26.15 -4.15
CA GLN A 68 13.78 24.92 -3.49
C GLN A 68 14.32 24.86 -2.07
N ARG A 69 15.61 25.13 -1.87
CA ARG A 69 16.23 25.13 -0.53
C ARG A 69 15.56 26.14 0.39
N ASP A 70 15.37 27.37 -0.06
CA ASP A 70 14.77 28.45 0.75
C ASP A 70 13.33 28.11 1.17
N PHE A 71 12.58 27.41 0.30
CA PHE A 71 11.25 26.89 0.65
C PHE A 71 11.33 25.75 1.70
N GLU A 72 12.21 24.77 1.50
CA GLU A 72 12.40 23.64 2.42
C GLU A 72 12.89 24.08 3.80
N GLU A 73 13.68 25.15 3.87
CA GLU A 73 14.16 25.78 5.11
C GLU A 73 13.14 26.75 5.75
N GLY A 74 11.98 26.94 5.12
CA GLY A 74 10.94 27.86 5.60
C GLY A 74 11.29 29.35 5.46
N GLN A 75 12.24 29.69 4.59
CA GLN A 75 12.66 31.08 4.31
C GLN A 75 11.86 31.71 3.17
N LEU A 76 11.15 30.90 2.39
CA LEU A 76 10.28 31.31 1.29
C LEU A 76 8.88 30.77 1.50
N GLU A 77 7.89 31.67 1.39
CA GLU A 77 6.47 31.32 1.46
C GLU A 77 5.81 31.62 0.10
N PHE A 78 5.09 30.64 -0.44
CA PHE A 78 4.35 30.79 -1.69
C PHE A 78 3.00 31.47 -1.48
N LYS A 79 2.53 32.20 -2.50
CA LYS A 79 1.35 33.05 -2.43
C LYS A 79 0.18 32.48 -3.23
N ALA A 80 -1.01 32.44 -2.63
CA ALA A 80 -2.24 32.01 -3.30
C ALA A 80 -2.59 32.90 -4.51
N SER A 81 -2.24 34.18 -4.45
CA SER A 81 -2.43 35.12 -5.58
C SER A 81 -1.63 34.75 -6.84
N LEU A 82 -0.66 33.87 -6.74
CA LEU A 82 0.12 33.29 -7.83
C LEU A 82 -0.38 31.90 -8.25
N GLU A 83 -1.57 31.52 -7.85
CA GLU A 83 -2.34 30.36 -8.29
C GLU A 83 -1.70 29.01 -7.94
N ASP A 84 -0.56 28.63 -8.53
CA ASP A 84 0.04 27.30 -8.47
C ASP A 84 1.54 27.36 -8.13
N ILE A 85 2.14 26.22 -7.88
CA ILE A 85 3.57 26.06 -7.59
C ILE A 85 4.44 26.57 -8.72
N HIS A 86 4.02 26.35 -9.96
CA HIS A 86 4.78 26.70 -11.14
C HIS A 86 4.91 28.21 -11.29
N LEU A 87 3.80 28.95 -11.14
CA LEU A 87 3.81 30.42 -11.23
C LEU A 87 4.54 31.03 -10.03
N ASN A 88 4.47 30.43 -8.85
CA ASN A 88 5.22 30.86 -7.69
C ASN A 88 6.74 30.74 -7.93
N ILE A 89 7.21 29.59 -8.43
CA ILE A 89 8.63 29.37 -8.75
C ILE A 89 9.09 30.32 -9.87
N GLU A 90 8.30 30.44 -10.94
CA GLU A 90 8.63 31.34 -12.07
C GLU A 90 8.73 32.83 -11.62
N HIS A 91 7.79 33.26 -10.78
CA HIS A 91 7.80 34.58 -10.21
C HIS A 91 9.06 34.87 -9.39
N GLU A 92 9.40 33.95 -8.46
CA GLU A 92 10.61 34.06 -7.64
C GLU A 92 11.86 34.05 -8.51
N LEU A 93 11.93 33.18 -9.52
CA LEU A 93 13.05 33.11 -10.44
C LEU A 93 13.26 34.43 -11.18
N ILE A 94 12.18 35.04 -11.74
CA ILE A 94 12.24 36.31 -12.42
C ILE A 94 12.61 37.43 -11.45
N GLN A 95 12.10 37.45 -10.23
CA GLN A 95 12.46 38.45 -9.22
C GLN A 95 13.98 38.43 -8.89
N ARG A 96 14.58 37.23 -8.86
CA ARG A 96 15.96 37.02 -8.44
C ARG A 96 16.98 37.22 -9.58
N ILE A 97 16.67 36.78 -10.80
CA ILE A 97 17.61 36.79 -11.93
C ILE A 97 17.10 37.56 -13.17
N GLY A 98 15.94 38.24 -13.06
CA GLY A 98 15.44 39.12 -14.10
C GLY A 98 15.04 38.41 -15.40
N GLU A 99 15.39 39.00 -16.55
CA GLU A 99 15.01 38.54 -17.89
C GLU A 99 15.40 37.08 -18.18
N ALA A 100 16.55 36.64 -17.67
CA ALA A 100 17.00 35.27 -17.86
C ALA A 100 15.99 34.25 -17.27
N GLY A 101 15.38 34.58 -16.11
CA GLY A 101 14.35 33.75 -15.48
C GLY A 101 13.10 33.55 -16.35
N GLY A 102 12.69 34.64 -17.06
CA GLY A 102 11.54 34.59 -17.97
C GLY A 102 11.74 33.70 -19.20
N LYS A 103 12.99 33.36 -19.56
CA LYS A 103 13.29 32.47 -20.71
C LYS A 103 13.03 30.99 -20.41
N LEU A 104 12.93 30.60 -19.14
CA LEU A 104 12.72 29.20 -18.76
C LEU A 104 11.46 28.59 -19.37
N HIS A 105 10.39 29.38 -19.57
CA HIS A 105 9.12 28.90 -20.10
C HIS A 105 9.11 28.65 -21.62
N THR A 106 10.20 28.98 -22.34
CA THR A 106 10.30 28.83 -23.78
C THR A 106 10.08 27.36 -24.21
N GLY A 107 9.16 27.15 -25.17
CA GLY A 107 8.84 25.81 -25.69
C GLY A 107 8.12 24.87 -24.74
N ARG A 108 7.62 25.36 -23.59
CA ARG A 108 6.90 24.62 -22.58
C ARG A 108 5.51 25.22 -22.34
N SER A 109 4.57 24.39 -21.90
CA SER A 109 3.26 24.82 -21.40
C SER A 109 3.10 24.39 -19.95
N ARG A 110 2.15 25.01 -19.24
CA ARG A 110 1.71 24.52 -17.93
C ARG A 110 1.22 23.07 -17.99
N ASN A 111 0.61 22.67 -19.13
CA ASN A 111 0.01 21.34 -19.30
C ASN A 111 1.07 20.21 -19.26
N ASP A 112 2.15 20.29 -20.03
CA ASP A 112 3.21 19.30 -20.01
C ASP A 112 4.10 19.41 -18.76
N GLN A 113 4.25 20.59 -18.18
CA GLN A 113 4.94 20.83 -16.93
C GLN A 113 4.27 20.07 -15.77
N VAL A 114 2.98 20.31 -15.52
CA VAL A 114 2.25 19.64 -14.44
C VAL A 114 2.14 18.14 -14.66
N ALA A 115 1.96 17.68 -15.90
CA ALA A 115 1.96 16.25 -16.24
C ALA A 115 3.31 15.61 -15.89
N THR A 116 4.43 16.26 -16.19
CA THR A 116 5.78 15.79 -15.85
C THR A 116 5.97 15.66 -14.35
N ASP A 117 5.57 16.65 -13.58
CA ASP A 117 5.67 16.65 -12.12
C ASP A 117 4.86 15.52 -11.50
N MET A 118 3.65 15.29 -11.99
CA MET A 118 2.79 14.21 -11.51
C MET A 118 3.35 12.82 -11.83
N HIS A 119 3.97 12.63 -13.00
CA HIS A 119 4.68 11.39 -13.34
C HIS A 119 5.91 11.16 -12.43
N LEU A 120 6.74 12.19 -12.24
CA LEU A 120 7.91 12.11 -11.36
C LEU A 120 7.50 11.80 -9.91
N TYR A 121 6.50 12.52 -9.40
CA TYR A 121 5.97 12.30 -8.06
C TYR A 121 5.44 10.88 -7.90
N THR A 122 4.56 10.45 -8.80
CA THR A 122 3.94 9.12 -8.71
C THR A 122 4.98 8.01 -8.79
N LYS A 123 5.96 8.13 -9.70
CA LYS A 123 7.08 7.19 -9.81
C LYS A 123 7.85 7.07 -8.49
N GLU A 124 8.26 8.19 -7.91
CA GLU A 124 8.99 8.22 -6.64
C GLU A 124 8.17 7.62 -5.49
N GLN A 125 6.89 7.97 -5.38
CA GLN A 125 6.04 7.44 -4.31
C GLN A 125 5.76 5.95 -4.46
N VAL A 126 5.56 5.46 -5.68
CA VAL A 126 5.36 4.02 -5.94
C VAL A 126 6.63 3.23 -5.59
N GLN A 127 7.80 3.72 -5.96
CA GLN A 127 9.08 3.10 -5.56
C GLN A 127 9.21 3.02 -4.04
N TYR A 128 8.92 4.10 -3.34
CA TYR A 128 8.97 4.13 -1.89
C TYR A 128 7.91 3.23 -1.21
N ILE A 129 6.71 3.11 -1.77
CA ILE A 129 5.69 2.16 -1.29
C ILE A 129 6.19 0.72 -1.43
N ILE A 130 6.85 0.37 -2.54
CA ILE A 130 7.47 -0.95 -2.75
C ILE A 130 8.51 -1.25 -1.65
N GLU A 131 9.33 -0.27 -1.27
CA GLU A 131 10.29 -0.42 -0.17
C GLU A 131 9.59 -0.68 1.17
N LEU A 132 8.55 0.08 1.49
CA LEU A 132 7.77 -0.09 2.72
C LEU A 132 7.08 -1.45 2.79
N ILE A 133 6.50 -1.93 1.68
CA ILE A 133 5.91 -3.27 1.60
C ILE A 133 6.99 -4.33 1.83
N THR A 134 8.16 -4.17 1.22
CA THR A 134 9.29 -5.10 1.38
C THR A 134 9.79 -5.15 2.82
N SER A 135 9.91 -4.01 3.50
CA SER A 135 10.26 -3.93 4.93
C SER A 135 9.24 -4.63 5.81
N PHE A 136 7.95 -4.39 5.56
CA PHE A 136 6.89 -5.07 6.31
C PHE A 136 6.88 -6.59 6.06
N GLN A 137 7.14 -7.04 4.83
CA GLN A 137 7.30 -8.46 4.53
C GLN A 137 8.47 -9.10 5.29
N GLN A 138 9.59 -8.40 5.46
CA GLN A 138 10.72 -8.85 6.30
C GLN A 138 10.29 -9.04 7.75
N THR A 139 9.54 -8.11 8.30
CA THR A 139 8.97 -8.21 9.66
C THR A 139 8.04 -9.41 9.81
N ILE A 140 7.17 -9.67 8.83
CA ILE A 140 6.30 -10.85 8.81
C ILE A 140 7.12 -12.15 8.81
N VAL A 141 8.18 -12.22 8.00
CA VAL A 141 9.08 -13.40 7.96
C VAL A 141 9.77 -13.62 9.30
N GLN A 142 10.26 -12.55 9.95
CA GLN A 142 10.90 -12.64 11.27
C GLN A 142 9.94 -13.16 12.34
N LEU A 143 8.71 -12.67 12.38
CA LEU A 143 7.69 -13.14 13.30
C LEU A 143 7.34 -14.62 13.01
N THR A 144 7.19 -14.98 11.75
CA THR A 144 6.88 -16.35 11.32
C THR A 144 7.95 -17.34 11.74
N ASP A 145 9.23 -17.00 11.59
CA ASP A 145 10.36 -17.86 12.00
C ASP A 145 10.30 -18.23 13.50
N GLN A 146 9.80 -17.36 14.35
CA GLN A 146 9.70 -17.56 15.79
C GLN A 146 8.51 -18.43 16.21
N HIS A 147 7.53 -18.62 15.32
CA HIS A 147 6.23 -19.20 15.66
C HIS A 147 5.81 -20.36 14.76
N VAL A 148 6.77 -21.03 14.10
CA VAL A 148 6.49 -22.19 13.23
C VAL A 148 5.73 -23.30 13.98
N ASP A 149 6.05 -23.51 15.26
CA ASP A 149 5.49 -24.54 16.11
C ASP A 149 4.32 -24.06 16.98
N THR A 150 3.96 -22.77 16.91
CA THR A 150 2.84 -22.22 17.67
C THR A 150 1.52 -22.62 17.02
N ILE A 151 0.74 -23.42 17.74
CA ILE A 151 -0.57 -23.90 17.29
C ILE A 151 -1.64 -22.89 17.69
N MET A 152 -2.59 -22.64 16.78
CA MET A 152 -3.75 -21.78 17.03
C MET A 152 -5.02 -22.39 16.42
N PRO A 153 -6.20 -22.01 16.89
CA PRO A 153 -7.44 -22.37 16.19
C PRO A 153 -7.54 -21.57 14.88
N GLY A 154 -7.76 -22.30 13.78
CA GLY A 154 -8.20 -21.70 12.52
C GLY A 154 -9.71 -21.43 12.56
N TYR A 155 -10.16 -20.39 11.85
CA TYR A 155 -11.54 -19.96 11.86
C TYR A 155 -12.14 -19.96 10.45
N THR A 156 -13.40 -20.40 10.37
CA THR A 156 -14.33 -20.12 9.27
C THR A 156 -15.64 -19.63 9.86
N HIS A 157 -16.29 -18.64 9.25
CA HIS A 157 -17.53 -18.06 9.78
C HIS A 157 -17.42 -17.55 11.24
N LEU A 158 -16.23 -17.12 11.68
CA LEU A 158 -15.88 -16.79 13.05
C LEU A 158 -16.13 -17.95 14.06
N GLN A 159 -16.23 -19.18 13.57
CA GLN A 159 -16.27 -20.40 14.37
C GLN A 159 -14.94 -21.12 14.27
N ARG A 160 -14.50 -21.75 15.37
CA ARG A 160 -13.31 -22.59 15.37
C ARG A 160 -13.51 -23.76 14.40
N ALA A 161 -12.55 -23.96 13.53
CA ALA A 161 -12.64 -24.95 12.47
C ALA A 161 -11.62 -26.07 12.65
N GLN A 162 -10.35 -25.77 12.43
CA GLN A 162 -9.25 -26.77 12.49
C GLN A 162 -8.02 -26.15 13.15
N PRO A 163 -7.14 -26.96 13.80
CA PRO A 163 -5.85 -26.48 14.27
C PRO A 163 -4.97 -26.04 13.09
N ILE A 164 -4.35 -24.87 13.20
CA ILE A 164 -3.38 -24.36 12.24
C ILE A 164 -2.13 -23.85 12.96
N SER A 165 -1.04 -23.66 12.23
CA SER A 165 0.13 -22.95 12.73
C SER A 165 -0.13 -21.43 12.70
N PHE A 166 0.25 -20.71 13.75
CA PHE A 166 0.24 -19.24 13.76
C PHE A 166 1.10 -18.68 12.61
N ALA A 167 2.26 -19.30 12.39
CA ALA A 167 3.14 -18.95 11.27
C ALA A 167 2.44 -19.08 9.90
N HIS A 168 1.68 -20.14 9.69
CA HIS A 168 0.89 -20.32 8.47
C HIS A 168 -0.14 -19.21 8.28
N HIS A 169 -0.84 -18.85 9.34
CA HIS A 169 -1.84 -17.77 9.30
C HIS A 169 -1.20 -16.43 8.90
N ILE A 170 -0.11 -16.06 9.57
CA ILE A 170 0.61 -14.79 9.32
C ILE A 170 1.21 -14.74 7.90
N MET A 171 1.72 -15.86 7.38
CA MET A 171 2.25 -15.92 6.01
C MET A 171 1.19 -15.61 4.94
N THR A 172 -0.09 -15.73 5.23
CA THR A 172 -1.17 -15.28 4.33
C THR A 172 -1.00 -13.80 3.96
N TYR A 173 -0.63 -12.96 4.93
CA TYR A 173 -0.42 -11.53 4.71
C TYR A 173 0.87 -11.22 3.95
N PHE A 174 1.92 -12.04 4.13
CA PHE A 174 3.10 -11.97 3.27
C PHE A 174 2.72 -12.14 1.80
N TRP A 175 1.92 -13.16 1.48
CA TRP A 175 1.50 -13.43 0.10
C TRP A 175 0.51 -12.42 -0.46
N MET A 176 -0.32 -11.80 0.37
CA MET A 176 -1.15 -10.66 -0.04
C MET A 176 -0.27 -9.46 -0.44
N LEU A 177 0.67 -9.09 0.41
CA LEU A 177 1.60 -7.99 0.17
C LEU A 177 2.53 -8.26 -1.02
N GLU A 178 2.92 -9.52 -1.26
CA GLU A 178 3.73 -9.87 -2.45
C GLU A 178 2.96 -9.61 -3.75
N ARG A 179 1.67 -9.93 -3.78
CA ARG A 179 0.81 -9.59 -4.91
C ARG A 179 0.60 -8.08 -5.07
N ASP A 180 0.51 -7.34 -3.97
CA ASP A 180 0.39 -5.88 -4.00
C ASP A 180 1.69 -5.24 -4.51
N LYS A 181 2.83 -5.67 -4.00
CA LYS A 181 4.15 -5.24 -4.48
C LYS A 181 4.30 -5.48 -5.98
N GLY A 182 3.91 -6.66 -6.46
CA GLY A 182 3.94 -7.00 -7.89
C GLY A 182 3.09 -6.05 -8.75
N ARG A 183 1.92 -5.62 -8.25
CA ARG A 183 1.07 -4.62 -8.94
C ARG A 183 1.77 -3.27 -9.03
N PHE A 184 2.33 -2.77 -7.94
CA PHE A 184 3.08 -1.51 -7.94
C PHE A 184 4.30 -1.58 -8.87
N MET A 185 5.06 -2.67 -8.85
CA MET A 185 6.19 -2.87 -9.77
C MET A 185 5.77 -2.89 -11.24
N ASP A 186 4.64 -3.51 -11.55
CA ASP A 186 4.12 -3.55 -12.91
C ASP A 186 3.62 -2.19 -13.40
N SER A 187 3.00 -1.38 -12.52
CA SER A 187 2.52 -0.04 -12.86
C SER A 187 3.66 0.93 -13.19
N LEU A 188 4.86 0.73 -12.66
CA LEU A 188 6.02 1.58 -12.99
C LEU A 188 6.28 1.67 -14.50
N LYS A 189 5.99 0.62 -15.28
CA LYS A 189 6.14 0.64 -16.74
C LYS A 189 5.25 1.69 -17.43
N ARG A 190 4.11 2.02 -16.86
CA ARG A 190 3.15 2.99 -17.39
C ARG A 190 3.32 4.39 -16.76
N ILE A 191 3.94 4.46 -15.59
CA ILE A 191 4.30 5.73 -14.94
C ILE A 191 5.59 6.31 -15.55
N ASP A 192 6.52 5.46 -15.94
CA ASP A 192 7.89 5.81 -16.35
C ASP A 192 7.97 6.27 -17.82
N ILE A 193 7.12 7.24 -18.19
CA ILE A 193 7.00 7.80 -19.53
C ILE A 193 6.99 9.33 -19.41
N SER A 194 7.89 10.03 -20.12
CA SER A 194 8.00 11.49 -20.05
C SER A 194 6.98 12.21 -20.94
N PRO A 195 6.14 13.12 -20.38
CA PRO A 195 5.29 13.99 -21.18
C PRO A 195 5.96 15.31 -21.59
N LEU A 196 7.12 15.68 -21.02
CA LEU A 196 7.77 16.96 -21.23
C LEU A 196 8.11 17.18 -22.70
N GLY A 197 7.79 18.38 -23.21
CA GLY A 197 7.93 18.76 -24.61
C GLY A 197 6.68 18.52 -25.45
N ALA A 198 5.60 17.99 -24.86
CA ALA A 198 4.28 17.96 -25.48
C ALA A 198 3.66 19.37 -25.59
N ALA A 199 4.17 20.32 -24.84
CA ALA A 199 3.66 21.68 -24.70
C ALA A 199 2.17 21.69 -24.30
N ALA A 200 1.33 22.53 -24.91
CA ALA A 200 -0.08 22.59 -24.54
C ALA A 200 -0.86 21.32 -24.95
N LEU A 201 -0.59 20.78 -26.15
CA LEU A 201 -1.22 19.58 -26.72
C LEU A 201 -0.63 19.13 -28.07
N SER A 202 0.04 20.02 -28.81
CA SER A 202 0.45 19.79 -30.22
C SER A 202 1.96 19.81 -30.42
N GLY A 203 2.75 19.80 -29.34
CA GLY A 203 4.17 20.03 -29.40
C GLY A 203 4.51 21.52 -29.57
N THR A 204 5.72 21.84 -29.98
CA THR A 204 6.24 23.19 -30.13
C THR A 204 6.98 23.38 -31.45
N THR A 205 7.05 24.61 -31.94
CA THR A 205 7.86 24.97 -33.12
C THR A 205 9.36 25.20 -32.78
N HIS A 206 9.70 25.25 -31.51
CA HIS A 206 11.09 25.34 -31.05
C HIS A 206 11.80 23.98 -31.27
N PRO A 207 13.10 23.98 -31.63
CA PRO A 207 13.87 22.77 -31.86
C PRO A 207 14.31 22.11 -30.55
N ILE A 208 13.33 21.73 -29.69
CA ILE A 208 13.59 21.08 -28.42
C ILE A 208 14.02 19.62 -28.62
N ASP A 209 14.77 19.07 -27.67
CA ASP A 209 15.18 17.67 -27.62
C ASP A 209 14.50 16.94 -26.44
N ARG A 210 13.43 16.20 -26.75
CA ARG A 210 12.68 15.42 -25.77
C ARG A 210 13.46 14.20 -25.25
N HIS A 211 14.36 13.62 -26.05
CA HIS A 211 15.18 12.50 -25.61
C HIS A 211 16.18 12.96 -24.53
N LEU A 212 16.78 14.14 -24.71
CA LEU A 212 17.67 14.69 -23.68
C LEU A 212 16.93 14.95 -22.37
N THR A 213 15.73 15.56 -22.39
CA THR A 213 14.95 15.77 -21.16
C THR A 213 14.50 14.47 -20.53
N GLN A 214 14.11 13.46 -21.31
CA GLN A 214 13.82 12.10 -20.85
C GLN A 214 15.00 11.50 -20.08
N GLU A 215 16.20 11.55 -20.65
CA GLU A 215 17.43 11.02 -20.03
C GLU A 215 17.75 11.76 -18.72
N LEU A 216 17.73 13.08 -18.72
CA LEU A 216 18.01 13.94 -17.56
C LEU A 216 17.02 13.71 -16.40
N LEU A 217 15.77 13.37 -16.71
CA LEU A 217 14.72 13.07 -15.73
C LEU A 217 14.67 11.58 -15.33
N GLY A 218 15.43 10.74 -16.01
CA GLY A 218 15.49 9.30 -15.74
C GLY A 218 14.21 8.56 -16.10
N PHE A 219 13.45 9.03 -17.10
CA PHE A 219 12.31 8.30 -17.64
C PHE A 219 12.77 7.21 -18.63
N ALA A 220 12.12 6.06 -18.60
CA ALA A 220 12.41 4.97 -19.51
C ALA A 220 11.94 5.26 -20.94
N ASN A 221 10.84 5.98 -21.11
CA ASN A 221 10.18 6.20 -22.39
C ASN A 221 9.69 7.64 -22.57
N LEU A 222 9.25 7.96 -23.78
CA LEU A 222 8.52 9.19 -24.14
C LEU A 222 7.10 8.84 -24.54
N TYR A 223 6.14 9.74 -24.29
CA TYR A 223 4.83 9.64 -24.91
C TYR A 223 4.93 9.83 -26.42
N GLU A 224 4.34 8.92 -27.17
CA GLU A 224 4.34 8.93 -28.65
C GLU A 224 3.44 10.02 -29.24
N ASN A 225 2.44 10.47 -28.47
CA ASN A 225 1.47 11.46 -28.88
C ASN A 225 1.39 12.60 -27.87
N SER A 226 1.60 13.84 -28.32
CA SER A 226 1.63 15.02 -27.44
C SER A 226 0.27 15.35 -26.80
N LEU A 227 -0.82 15.04 -27.49
CA LEU A 227 -2.17 15.23 -26.96
C LEU A 227 -2.48 14.22 -25.86
N ASP A 228 -2.06 12.96 -26.03
CA ASP A 228 -2.14 11.93 -25.01
C ASP A 228 -1.30 12.27 -23.78
N ALA A 229 -0.07 12.73 -23.99
CA ALA A 229 0.88 13.09 -22.92
C ALA A 229 0.33 14.09 -21.90
N VAL A 230 -0.51 15.02 -22.31
CA VAL A 230 -1.11 16.03 -21.43
C VAL A 230 -2.51 15.64 -20.94
N SER A 231 -3.10 14.60 -21.52
CA SER A 231 -4.46 14.11 -21.19
C SER A 231 -4.44 12.94 -20.21
N ASP A 232 -3.40 12.09 -20.27
CA ASP A 232 -3.32 10.84 -19.52
C ASP A 232 -3.26 11.07 -18.01
N ARG A 233 -4.13 10.37 -17.30
CA ARG A 233 -4.15 10.21 -15.84
C ARG A 233 -4.45 8.75 -15.45
N ASP A 234 -4.37 7.81 -16.38
CA ASP A 234 -4.64 6.39 -16.12
C ASP A 234 -3.71 5.85 -15.04
N TYR A 235 -2.43 6.26 -15.05
CA TYR A 235 -1.46 5.88 -14.05
C TYR A 235 -1.81 6.34 -12.62
N ILE A 236 -2.55 7.46 -12.48
CA ILE A 236 -3.06 7.94 -11.18
C ILE A 236 -4.19 7.03 -10.71
N VAL A 237 -5.15 6.70 -11.58
CA VAL A 237 -6.25 5.77 -11.30
C VAL A 237 -5.69 4.41 -10.89
N GLU A 238 -4.73 3.89 -11.65
CA GLU A 238 -4.07 2.62 -11.37
C GLU A 238 -3.36 2.64 -10.00
N THR A 239 -2.63 3.70 -9.69
CA THR A 239 -1.97 3.88 -8.39
C THR A 239 -2.97 3.93 -7.25
N LEU A 240 -4.06 4.70 -7.39
CA LEU A 240 -5.14 4.77 -6.40
C LEU A 240 -5.84 3.42 -6.20
N HIS A 241 -6.02 2.64 -7.28
CA HIS A 241 -6.54 1.28 -7.20
C HIS A 241 -5.59 0.37 -6.40
N HIS A 242 -4.29 0.39 -6.66
CA HIS A 242 -3.32 -0.43 -5.94
C HIS A 242 -3.25 -0.04 -4.45
N ILE A 243 -3.27 1.26 -4.14
CA ILE A 243 -3.36 1.77 -2.77
C ILE A 243 -4.63 1.25 -2.09
N SER A 244 -5.79 1.38 -2.73
CA SER A 244 -7.07 0.95 -2.17
C SER A 244 -7.10 -0.55 -1.88
N LEU A 245 -6.60 -1.38 -2.81
CA LEU A 245 -6.56 -2.84 -2.62
C LEU A 245 -5.58 -3.24 -1.50
N THR A 246 -4.42 -2.59 -1.41
CA THR A 246 -3.47 -2.82 -0.30
C THR A 246 -4.10 -2.45 1.04
N MET A 247 -4.81 -1.32 1.10
CA MET A 247 -5.54 -0.92 2.32
C MET A 247 -6.65 -1.91 2.70
N VAL A 248 -7.33 -2.55 1.73
CA VAL A 248 -8.28 -3.65 2.00
C VAL A 248 -7.56 -4.85 2.63
N HIS A 249 -6.37 -5.22 2.14
CA HIS A 249 -5.58 -6.30 2.74
C HIS A 249 -5.14 -5.97 4.17
N LEU A 250 -4.66 -4.73 4.41
CA LEU A 250 -4.32 -4.25 5.75
C LEU A 250 -5.55 -4.23 6.68
N SER A 251 -6.72 -3.85 6.17
CA SER A 251 -7.98 -3.87 6.93
C SER A 251 -8.35 -5.28 7.40
N ARG A 252 -8.16 -6.30 6.57
CA ARG A 252 -8.38 -7.70 6.97
C ARG A 252 -7.42 -8.14 8.06
N PHE A 253 -6.16 -7.75 7.96
CA PHE A 253 -5.19 -8.03 9.02
C PHE A 253 -5.50 -7.25 10.30
N ALA A 254 -5.94 -6.01 10.18
CA ALA A 254 -6.37 -5.19 11.31
C ALA A 254 -7.54 -5.85 12.08
N GLU A 255 -8.53 -6.42 11.37
CA GLU A 255 -9.64 -7.15 11.96
C GLU A 255 -9.15 -8.35 12.79
N GLU A 256 -8.20 -9.12 12.28
CA GLU A 256 -7.59 -10.23 13.02
C GLU A 256 -6.85 -9.74 14.28
N ILE A 257 -6.05 -8.68 14.17
CA ILE A 257 -5.33 -8.07 15.31
C ILE A 257 -6.32 -7.61 16.39
N ILE A 258 -7.42 -6.96 15.99
CA ILE A 258 -8.48 -6.50 16.90
C ILE A 258 -9.10 -7.70 17.62
N PHE A 259 -9.52 -8.72 16.86
CA PHE A 259 -10.09 -9.93 17.44
C PHE A 259 -9.12 -10.63 18.38
N TRP A 260 -7.87 -10.85 17.97
CA TRP A 260 -6.88 -11.56 18.77
C TRP A 260 -6.49 -10.81 20.06
N SER A 261 -6.61 -9.49 20.08
CA SER A 261 -6.29 -8.65 21.24
C SER A 261 -7.45 -8.47 22.23
N THR A 262 -8.66 -8.97 21.91
CA THR A 262 -9.81 -8.89 22.83
C THR A 262 -9.55 -9.64 24.14
N ASP A 263 -10.25 -9.24 25.20
CA ASP A 263 -10.17 -9.91 26.51
C ASP A 263 -10.63 -11.38 26.45
N GLU A 264 -11.56 -11.71 25.57
CA GLU A 264 -12.05 -13.07 25.35
C GLU A 264 -11.05 -13.95 24.62
N ALA A 265 -10.39 -13.44 23.57
CA ALA A 265 -9.40 -14.20 22.81
C ALA A 265 -8.05 -14.24 23.51
N LYS A 266 -7.45 -13.09 23.80
CA LYS A 266 -6.09 -12.94 24.39
C LYS A 266 -5.01 -13.72 23.67
N PHE A 267 -5.10 -13.81 22.34
CA PHE A 267 -4.14 -14.54 21.51
C PHE A 267 -2.85 -13.76 21.33
N ILE A 268 -2.96 -12.43 21.34
CA ILE A 268 -1.83 -11.50 21.27
C ILE A 268 -1.97 -10.41 22.34
N THR A 269 -0.85 -9.74 22.61
CA THR A 269 -0.80 -8.50 23.39
C THR A 269 -0.05 -7.46 22.57
N LEU A 270 -0.72 -6.35 22.26
CA LEU A 270 -0.11 -5.22 21.56
C LEU A 270 0.86 -4.47 22.47
N SER A 271 1.89 -3.86 21.88
CA SER A 271 2.79 -2.95 22.60
C SER A 271 2.06 -1.66 23.00
N ASP A 272 2.48 -1.04 24.10
CA ASP A 272 1.98 0.26 24.55
C ASP A 272 2.21 1.36 23.51
N ALA A 273 3.28 1.25 22.73
CA ALA A 273 3.60 2.19 21.66
C ALA A 273 2.57 2.23 20.53
N PHE A 274 1.77 1.18 20.37
CA PHE A 274 0.76 1.04 19.31
C PHE A 274 -0.65 0.80 19.87
N SER A 275 -0.90 1.25 21.09
CA SER A 275 -2.19 1.12 21.76
C SER A 275 -2.51 2.41 22.49
N THR A 276 -3.77 2.61 22.83
CA THR A 276 -4.18 3.70 23.72
C THR A 276 -4.91 3.19 24.94
N GLY A 277 -4.97 4.01 25.97
CA GLY A 277 -5.73 3.74 27.19
C GLY A 277 -7.09 4.45 27.19
N SER A 278 -7.76 4.37 28.33
CA SER A 278 -8.98 5.11 28.60
C SER A 278 -8.73 6.14 29.72
N SER A 279 -9.26 7.35 29.55
CA SER A 279 -9.18 8.39 30.59
C SER A 279 -10.03 8.09 31.84
N ILE A 280 -10.97 7.14 31.73
CA ILE A 280 -11.90 6.77 32.82
C ILE A 280 -11.74 5.32 33.29
N MET A 281 -11.23 4.43 32.44
CA MET A 281 -11.06 2.99 32.72
C MET A 281 -9.58 2.64 32.72
N PRO A 282 -8.87 2.66 33.88
CA PRO A 282 -7.41 2.53 33.91
C PRO A 282 -6.89 1.17 33.47
N GLN A 283 -7.72 0.13 33.44
CA GLN A 283 -7.38 -1.21 33.00
C GLN A 283 -7.47 -1.40 31.46
N LYS A 284 -8.11 -0.44 30.75
CA LYS A 284 -8.46 -0.61 29.33
C LYS A 284 -7.28 -0.26 28.41
N LYS A 285 -7.04 -1.14 27.45
CA LYS A 285 -6.05 -0.97 26.41
C LYS A 285 -6.69 -1.26 25.05
N ASN A 286 -6.67 -0.27 24.15
CA ASN A 286 -7.41 -0.32 22.88
C ASN A 286 -6.45 -0.57 21.70
N PRO A 287 -6.86 -1.34 20.69
CA PRO A 287 -6.13 -1.54 19.45
C PRO A 287 -6.39 -0.41 18.42
N ASP A 288 -6.35 0.86 18.85
CA ASP A 288 -6.79 2.00 18.04
C ASP A 288 -6.07 2.11 16.70
N MET A 289 -4.79 1.73 16.64
CA MET A 289 -4.04 1.79 15.38
C MET A 289 -4.61 0.83 14.35
N ALA A 290 -4.96 -0.38 14.75
CA ALA A 290 -5.62 -1.34 13.87
C ALA A 290 -7.03 -0.86 13.46
N GLU A 291 -7.82 -0.34 14.40
CA GLU A 291 -9.14 0.22 14.11
C GLU A 291 -9.08 1.38 13.11
N LEU A 292 -8.14 2.29 13.31
CA LEU A 292 -7.97 3.46 12.45
C LEU A 292 -7.55 3.05 11.03
N ILE A 293 -6.62 2.10 10.88
CA ILE A 293 -6.20 1.57 9.57
C ILE A 293 -7.40 0.90 8.88
N ARG A 294 -8.19 0.09 9.60
CA ARG A 294 -9.43 -0.49 9.08
C ARG A 294 -10.39 0.58 8.57
N GLY A 295 -10.57 1.67 9.31
CA GLY A 295 -11.45 2.78 8.92
C GLY A 295 -10.97 3.58 7.70
N LYS A 296 -9.64 3.73 7.53
CA LYS A 296 -9.04 4.53 6.43
C LYS A 296 -9.23 3.93 5.02
N VAL A 297 -9.67 2.69 4.90
CA VAL A 297 -10.01 2.07 3.60
C VAL A 297 -11.06 2.87 2.84
N GLY A 298 -12.10 3.36 3.54
CA GLY A 298 -13.14 4.19 2.92
C GLY A 298 -12.59 5.47 2.28
N ARG A 299 -11.59 6.09 2.92
CA ARG A 299 -10.94 7.30 2.43
C ARG A 299 -10.19 7.05 1.11
N THR A 300 -9.33 6.04 1.06
CA THR A 300 -8.55 5.72 -0.16
C THR A 300 -9.43 5.24 -1.31
N THR A 301 -10.47 4.44 -1.02
CA THR A 301 -11.46 4.02 -2.02
C THR A 301 -12.26 5.21 -2.54
N GLY A 302 -12.59 6.17 -1.67
CA GLY A 302 -13.26 7.41 -2.07
C GLY A 302 -12.44 8.21 -3.08
N HIS A 303 -11.11 8.32 -2.88
CA HIS A 303 -10.22 9.01 -3.83
C HIS A 303 -10.15 8.31 -5.19
N LEU A 304 -10.11 6.98 -5.22
CA LEU A 304 -10.19 6.22 -6.47
C LEU A 304 -11.50 6.50 -7.23
N MET A 305 -12.62 6.47 -6.53
CA MET A 305 -13.93 6.75 -7.14
C MET A 305 -14.04 8.19 -7.62
N SER A 306 -13.53 9.16 -6.85
CA SER A 306 -13.47 10.58 -7.23
C SER A 306 -12.71 10.74 -8.54
N MET A 307 -11.52 10.15 -8.65
CA MET A 307 -10.68 10.28 -9.86
C MET A 307 -11.35 9.68 -11.10
N LEU A 308 -11.96 8.49 -10.98
CA LEU A 308 -12.71 7.86 -12.06
C LEU A 308 -13.88 8.74 -12.54
N VAL A 309 -14.60 9.36 -11.62
CA VAL A 309 -15.73 10.25 -11.93
C VAL A 309 -15.24 11.56 -12.57
N THR A 310 -14.13 12.11 -12.10
CA THR A 310 -13.51 13.32 -12.67
C THR A 310 -13.11 13.09 -14.13
N LEU A 311 -12.46 11.99 -14.44
CA LEU A 311 -12.00 11.69 -15.81
C LEU A 311 -13.14 11.28 -16.76
N LYS A 312 -14.22 10.74 -16.23
CA LYS A 312 -15.35 10.27 -17.05
C LYS A 312 -15.95 11.39 -17.88
N GLY A 313 -15.79 11.29 -19.21
CA GLY A 313 -16.38 12.23 -20.16
C GLY A 313 -15.62 13.54 -20.34
N LEU A 314 -14.44 13.71 -19.74
CA LEU A 314 -13.58 14.84 -20.04
C LEU A 314 -13.15 14.84 -21.52
N PRO A 315 -13.14 15.99 -22.20
CA PRO A 315 -12.46 16.15 -23.47
C PRO A 315 -10.95 15.92 -23.33
N LEU A 316 -10.30 15.59 -24.46
CA LEU A 316 -8.86 15.44 -24.51
C LEU A 316 -8.12 16.74 -24.19
N ALA A 317 -6.80 16.68 -24.05
CA ALA A 317 -5.90 17.69 -23.54
C ALA A 317 -6.15 18.00 -22.06
N TYR A 318 -6.02 19.25 -21.64
CA TYR A 318 -6.18 19.66 -20.26
C TYR A 318 -7.46 20.47 -20.07
N ASN A 319 -8.23 20.11 -19.06
CA ASN A 319 -9.34 20.88 -18.52
C ASN A 319 -9.08 21.11 -17.03
N LYS A 320 -9.60 22.20 -16.47
CA LYS A 320 -9.35 22.58 -15.07
C LYS A 320 -9.81 21.50 -14.07
N ASP A 321 -10.75 20.65 -14.44
CA ASP A 321 -11.16 19.44 -13.71
C ASP A 321 -9.98 18.57 -13.32
N MET A 322 -8.92 18.51 -14.13
CA MET A 322 -7.70 17.76 -13.84
C MET A 322 -6.89 18.30 -12.66
N GLN A 323 -7.24 19.46 -12.09
CA GLN A 323 -6.65 19.92 -10.84
C GLN A 323 -6.99 18.99 -9.67
N GLU A 324 -8.14 18.30 -9.76
CA GLU A 324 -8.59 17.30 -8.79
C GLU A 324 -7.75 15.99 -8.79
N ASP A 325 -6.78 15.85 -9.68
CA ASP A 325 -5.89 14.68 -9.76
C ASP A 325 -4.86 14.60 -8.62
N LYS A 326 -4.67 15.69 -7.85
CA LYS A 326 -3.58 15.85 -6.88
C LYS A 326 -3.97 15.50 -5.45
N GLU A 327 -4.96 16.20 -4.87
CA GLU A 327 -5.28 16.07 -3.45
C GLU A 327 -5.60 14.63 -3.05
N GLY A 328 -6.43 13.95 -3.86
CA GLY A 328 -6.79 12.54 -3.61
C GLY A 328 -5.60 11.60 -3.69
N LEU A 329 -4.69 11.81 -4.65
CA LEU A 329 -3.48 11.00 -4.78
C LEU A 329 -2.51 11.24 -3.62
N PHE A 330 -2.24 12.50 -3.28
CA PHE A 330 -1.33 12.85 -2.18
C PHE A 330 -1.82 12.30 -0.85
N ASP A 331 -3.10 12.43 -0.58
CA ASP A 331 -3.73 11.91 0.64
C ASP A 331 -3.72 10.37 0.69
N ALA A 332 -4.04 9.70 -0.41
CA ALA A 332 -4.02 8.23 -0.49
C ALA A 332 -2.60 7.68 -0.28
N VAL A 333 -1.60 8.29 -0.92
CA VAL A 333 -0.17 7.95 -0.76
C VAL A 333 0.26 8.15 0.71
N HIS A 334 -0.05 9.30 1.30
CA HIS A 334 0.25 9.58 2.70
C HIS A 334 -0.40 8.56 3.63
N THR A 335 -1.67 8.25 3.40
CA THR A 335 -2.46 7.30 4.19
C THR A 335 -1.86 5.88 4.11
N LEU A 336 -1.51 5.39 2.93
CA LEU A 336 -0.91 4.06 2.78
C LEU A 336 0.47 3.99 3.43
N LYS A 337 1.34 4.97 3.19
CA LYS A 337 2.69 5.03 3.77
C LYS A 337 2.64 5.00 5.31
N GLY A 338 1.77 5.81 5.90
CA GLY A 338 1.54 5.83 7.34
C GLY A 338 1.01 4.51 7.86
N SER A 339 0.04 3.92 7.17
CA SER A 339 -0.56 2.64 7.54
C SER A 339 0.43 1.48 7.51
N LEU A 340 1.27 1.39 6.47
CA LEU A 340 2.32 0.36 6.36
C LEU A 340 3.33 0.46 7.51
N ARG A 341 3.84 1.66 7.81
CA ARG A 341 4.80 1.88 8.90
C ARG A 341 4.24 1.54 10.27
N ILE A 342 3.00 1.99 10.55
CA ILE A 342 2.35 1.70 11.83
C ILE A 342 2.08 0.21 11.95
N PHE A 343 1.61 -0.43 10.89
CA PHE A 343 1.30 -1.86 10.89
C PHE A 343 2.56 -2.71 11.09
N GLU A 344 3.64 -2.37 10.40
CA GLU A 344 4.95 -3.01 10.57
C GLU A 344 5.42 -2.91 12.04
N GLY A 345 5.40 -1.71 12.63
CA GLY A 345 5.79 -1.49 14.02
C GLY A 345 4.90 -2.24 15.03
N MET A 346 3.59 -2.27 14.76
CA MET A 346 2.64 -3.02 15.58
C MET A 346 2.91 -4.52 15.55
N VAL A 347 3.13 -5.10 14.36
CA VAL A 347 3.45 -6.53 14.17
C VAL A 347 4.82 -6.88 14.74
N ALA A 348 5.84 -6.03 14.55
CA ALA A 348 7.18 -6.24 15.08
C ALA A 348 7.22 -6.28 16.61
N SER A 349 6.32 -5.56 17.28
CA SER A 349 6.33 -5.38 18.74
C SER A 349 5.26 -6.16 19.49
N MET A 350 4.31 -6.80 18.79
CA MET A 350 3.27 -7.59 19.43
C MET A 350 3.82 -8.88 20.06
N LYS A 351 3.22 -9.30 21.17
CA LYS A 351 3.54 -10.56 21.84
C LYS A 351 2.48 -11.60 21.53
N VAL A 352 2.90 -12.76 21.05
CA VAL A 352 2.03 -13.91 20.80
C VAL A 352 1.90 -14.73 22.07
N ASN A 353 0.67 -14.94 22.53
CA ASN A 353 0.36 -15.69 23.76
C ASN A 353 0.21 -17.18 23.43
N SER A 354 1.32 -17.86 23.12
CA SER A 354 1.35 -19.27 22.67
C SER A 354 0.63 -20.21 23.63
N ASN A 355 0.74 -20.01 24.93
CA ASN A 355 0.04 -20.82 25.93
C ASN A 355 -1.49 -20.70 25.81
N ARG A 356 -2.00 -19.48 25.60
CA ARG A 356 -3.43 -19.23 25.42
C ARG A 356 -3.93 -19.86 24.13
N LEU A 357 -3.19 -19.73 23.04
CA LEU A 357 -3.50 -20.34 21.76
C LEU A 357 -3.58 -21.87 21.88
N ASN A 358 -2.57 -22.51 22.49
CA ASN A 358 -2.54 -23.95 22.73
C ASN A 358 -3.70 -24.45 23.59
N GLN A 359 -4.03 -23.72 24.69
CA GLN A 359 -5.17 -24.10 25.53
C GLN A 359 -6.50 -24.06 24.75
N THR A 360 -6.63 -23.11 23.83
CA THR A 360 -7.85 -22.93 23.04
C THR A 360 -8.11 -24.09 22.10
N VAL A 361 -7.07 -24.69 21.50
CA VAL A 361 -7.18 -25.86 20.59
C VAL A 361 -7.34 -27.18 21.34
N LYS A 362 -6.91 -27.28 22.61
CA LYS A 362 -7.07 -28.50 23.42
C LYS A 362 -8.48 -28.69 23.92
N ASN A 363 -9.21 -27.60 24.13
CA ASN A 363 -10.52 -27.58 24.73
C ASN A 363 -11.59 -27.22 23.69
N ASP A 364 -11.61 -27.96 22.56
CA ASP A 364 -12.62 -27.87 21.52
C ASP A 364 -12.71 -29.15 20.68
N PHE A 365 -13.49 -29.12 19.62
CA PHE A 365 -13.65 -30.21 18.66
C PHE A 365 -12.98 -29.94 17.32
N SER A 366 -11.98 -29.06 17.27
CA SER A 366 -11.28 -28.70 16.02
C SER A 366 -10.52 -29.88 15.40
N ASN A 367 -10.27 -30.93 16.18
CA ASN A 367 -9.66 -32.19 15.77
C ASN A 367 -10.68 -33.25 15.31
N ALA A 368 -11.96 -32.92 15.18
CA ALA A 368 -12.99 -33.91 14.76
C ALA A 368 -12.79 -34.38 13.32
N THR A 369 -12.25 -33.56 12.44
CA THR A 369 -11.90 -33.96 11.06
C THR A 369 -10.83 -35.07 11.07
N GLU A 370 -9.85 -34.97 11.97
CA GLU A 370 -8.80 -35.97 12.13
C GLU A 370 -9.34 -37.31 12.59
N LEU A 371 -10.37 -37.31 13.41
CA LEU A 371 -11.08 -38.56 13.78
C LEU A 371 -11.77 -39.16 12.55
N ALA A 372 -12.39 -38.37 11.70
CA ALA A 372 -12.98 -38.88 10.47
C ALA A 372 -11.91 -39.45 9.51
N ASP A 373 -10.80 -38.75 9.35
CA ASP A 373 -9.67 -39.19 8.52
C ASP A 373 -9.01 -40.44 9.07
N TYR A 374 -8.92 -40.61 10.41
CA TYR A 374 -8.48 -41.83 11.06
C TYR A 374 -9.37 -43.00 10.69
N LEU A 375 -10.68 -42.86 10.77
CA LEU A 375 -11.63 -43.90 10.40
C LEU A 375 -11.53 -44.25 8.91
N VAL A 376 -11.32 -43.27 8.05
CA VAL A 376 -11.07 -43.48 6.60
C VAL A 376 -9.79 -44.29 6.39
N SER A 377 -8.73 -44.03 7.16
CA SER A 377 -7.48 -44.81 7.10
C SER A 377 -7.66 -46.28 7.52
N LYS A 378 -8.70 -46.57 8.31
CA LYS A 378 -9.14 -47.94 8.69
C LYS A 378 -10.16 -48.54 7.68
N ASN A 379 -10.22 -48.01 6.44
CA ASN A 379 -11.09 -48.42 5.33
C ASN A 379 -12.60 -48.17 5.55
N ILE A 380 -12.98 -47.24 6.40
CA ILE A 380 -14.38 -46.81 6.56
C ILE A 380 -14.71 -45.74 5.55
N PRO A 381 -15.80 -45.84 4.76
CA PRO A 381 -16.18 -44.80 3.82
C PRO A 381 -16.38 -43.44 4.52
N PHE A 382 -15.92 -42.35 3.90
CA PHE A 382 -15.91 -41.03 4.51
C PHE A 382 -17.27 -40.58 5.06
N ARG A 383 -18.38 -40.87 4.34
CA ARG A 383 -19.73 -40.51 4.82
C ARG A 383 -20.08 -41.21 6.12
N THR A 384 -19.76 -42.49 6.22
CA THR A 384 -19.96 -43.32 7.43
C THR A 384 -19.07 -42.82 8.56
N ALA A 385 -17.79 -42.54 8.27
CA ALA A 385 -16.86 -41.95 9.24
C ALA A 385 -17.39 -40.63 9.80
N HIS A 386 -17.85 -39.71 8.91
CA HIS A 386 -18.41 -38.43 9.30
C HIS A 386 -19.66 -38.58 10.21
N GLU A 387 -20.56 -39.56 9.93
CA GLU A 387 -21.73 -39.84 10.77
C GLU A 387 -21.31 -40.36 12.14
N ILE A 388 -20.36 -41.27 12.19
CA ILE A 388 -19.80 -41.83 13.44
C ILE A 388 -19.22 -40.68 14.29
N VAL A 389 -18.36 -39.85 13.69
CA VAL A 389 -17.73 -38.71 14.38
C VAL A 389 -18.78 -37.74 14.90
N GLY A 390 -19.81 -37.43 14.12
CA GLY A 390 -20.89 -36.55 14.56
C GLY A 390 -21.61 -37.08 15.82
N LYS A 391 -21.84 -38.40 15.91
CA LYS A 391 -22.42 -39.04 17.09
C LYS A 391 -21.49 -38.97 18.32
N ILE A 392 -20.19 -39.24 18.11
CA ILE A 392 -19.17 -39.12 19.17
C ILE A 392 -19.09 -37.72 19.72
N VAL A 393 -18.99 -36.74 18.83
CA VAL A 393 -18.94 -35.30 19.22
C VAL A 393 -20.21 -34.90 20.01
N LEU A 394 -21.39 -35.32 19.57
CA LEU A 394 -22.64 -35.04 20.29
C LEU A 394 -22.64 -35.65 21.71
N ASN A 395 -22.16 -36.90 21.84
CA ASN A 395 -22.01 -37.54 23.16
C ASN A 395 -21.00 -36.77 24.04
N CYS A 396 -19.88 -36.34 23.48
CA CYS A 396 -18.90 -35.53 24.19
C CYS A 396 -19.51 -34.24 24.71
N ILE A 397 -20.30 -33.53 23.88
CA ILE A 397 -21.00 -32.28 24.26
C ILE A 397 -21.96 -32.55 25.44
N HIS A 398 -22.74 -33.63 25.41
CA HIS A 398 -23.66 -34.00 26.50
C HIS A 398 -22.94 -34.29 27.80
N LYS A 399 -21.74 -34.91 27.72
CA LYS A 399 -20.92 -35.28 28.89
C LYS A 399 -20.02 -34.13 29.38
N GLY A 400 -19.86 -33.02 28.60
CA GLY A 400 -18.94 -31.95 28.91
C GLY A 400 -17.47 -32.35 28.83
N ILE A 401 -17.11 -33.28 27.94
CA ILE A 401 -15.73 -33.78 27.70
C ILE A 401 -15.34 -33.53 26.24
N TYR A 402 -14.07 -33.68 25.92
CA TYR A 402 -13.52 -33.55 24.56
C TYR A 402 -13.05 -34.87 23.99
N LEU A 403 -12.73 -34.93 22.70
CA LEU A 403 -12.37 -36.19 22.01
C LEU A 403 -11.19 -36.92 22.66
N LEU A 404 -10.20 -36.23 23.20
CA LEU A 404 -9.07 -36.86 23.91
C LEU A 404 -9.43 -37.43 25.26
N ASP A 405 -10.59 -37.11 25.82
CA ASP A 405 -11.05 -37.58 27.13
C ASP A 405 -11.93 -38.83 27.00
N VAL A 406 -12.34 -39.22 25.77
CA VAL A 406 -13.23 -40.35 25.53
C VAL A 406 -12.49 -41.66 25.77
N PRO A 407 -12.98 -42.61 26.62
CA PRO A 407 -12.34 -43.91 26.82
C PRO A 407 -12.33 -44.74 25.52
N LEU A 408 -11.28 -45.55 25.33
CA LEU A 408 -11.16 -46.40 24.13
C LEU A 408 -12.37 -47.34 23.97
N SER A 409 -12.88 -47.89 25.06
CA SER A 409 -14.05 -48.77 25.03
C SER A 409 -15.29 -48.07 24.46
N GLU A 410 -15.47 -46.80 24.74
CA GLU A 410 -16.58 -46.01 24.18
C GLU A 410 -16.35 -45.69 22.69
N TYR A 411 -15.12 -45.42 22.28
CA TYR A 411 -14.78 -45.32 20.85
C TYR A 411 -15.13 -46.62 20.12
N GLN A 412 -14.79 -47.78 20.71
CA GLN A 412 -15.04 -49.09 20.13
C GLN A 412 -16.52 -49.49 20.08
N GLU A 413 -17.39 -48.90 20.91
CA GLU A 413 -18.85 -49.02 20.77
C GLU A 413 -19.36 -48.44 19.44
N HIS A 414 -18.67 -47.44 18.94
CA HIS A 414 -19.02 -46.79 17.64
C HIS A 414 -18.42 -47.56 16.45
N HIS A 415 -17.18 -48.07 16.59
CA HIS A 415 -16.56 -48.92 15.57
C HIS A 415 -15.37 -49.72 16.13
N GLU A 416 -15.40 -51.04 15.92
CA GLU A 416 -14.41 -51.99 16.46
C GLU A 416 -12.97 -51.78 16.00
N ASN A 417 -12.76 -51.13 14.83
CA ASN A 417 -11.44 -50.84 14.28
C ASN A 417 -10.75 -49.61 14.91
N ILE A 418 -11.37 -48.98 15.91
CA ILE A 418 -10.72 -47.87 16.64
C ILE A 418 -9.78 -48.51 17.69
N GLU A 419 -8.51 -48.12 17.60
CA GLU A 419 -7.42 -48.64 18.45
C GLU A 419 -6.82 -47.50 19.29
N GLU A 420 -5.89 -47.83 20.20
CA GLU A 420 -5.27 -46.86 21.13
C GLU A 420 -4.47 -45.75 20.42
N ASP A 421 -4.03 -46.00 19.18
CA ASP A 421 -3.33 -44.99 18.34
C ASP A 421 -4.19 -43.75 18.01
N ILE A 422 -5.51 -43.82 18.24
CA ILE A 422 -6.43 -42.70 18.05
C ILE A 422 -6.02 -41.49 18.89
N TYR A 423 -5.54 -41.67 20.11
CA TYR A 423 -5.15 -40.55 20.97
C TYR A 423 -3.96 -39.79 20.41
N ASP A 424 -2.98 -40.48 19.84
CA ASP A 424 -1.89 -39.85 19.12
C ASP A 424 -2.38 -39.08 17.87
N TYR A 425 -3.40 -39.64 17.22
CA TYR A 425 -3.98 -39.06 16.02
C TYR A 425 -4.63 -37.71 16.30
N LEU A 426 -5.26 -37.57 17.45
CA LEU A 426 -6.10 -36.42 17.81
C LEU A 426 -5.35 -35.31 18.53
N THR A 427 -4.06 -35.46 18.87
CA THR A 427 -3.30 -34.37 19.48
C THR A 427 -3.18 -33.18 18.49
N PRO A 428 -3.30 -31.93 18.92
CA PRO A 428 -3.13 -30.74 18.03
C PRO A 428 -1.79 -30.76 17.29
N GLU A 429 -0.74 -31.20 17.94
CA GLU A 429 0.61 -31.34 17.38
C GLU A 429 0.64 -32.30 16.19
N ASN A 430 0.00 -33.46 16.32
CA ASN A 430 -0.08 -34.47 15.26
C ASN A 430 -1.08 -34.06 14.17
N CYS A 431 -2.14 -33.34 14.49
CA CYS A 431 -3.02 -32.74 13.49
C CYS A 431 -2.23 -31.87 12.52
N LEU A 432 -1.34 -30.98 13.02
CA LEU A 432 -0.48 -30.17 12.17
C LEU A 432 0.54 -31.01 11.39
N LYS A 433 1.23 -31.93 12.06
CA LYS A 433 2.30 -32.76 11.46
C LYS A 433 1.83 -33.58 10.26
N ARG A 434 0.56 -33.98 10.25
CA ARG A 434 -0.04 -34.73 9.14
C ARG A 434 -0.47 -33.89 7.94
N ARG A 435 -0.55 -32.57 8.08
CA ARG A 435 -0.90 -31.66 7.01
C ARG A 435 0.30 -31.43 6.08
N GLN A 436 0.56 -32.35 5.14
CA GLN A 436 1.76 -32.38 4.31
C GLN A 436 1.54 -31.91 2.87
N SER A 437 0.30 -31.60 2.47
CA SER A 437 0.03 -31.07 1.13
C SER A 437 0.72 -29.72 0.90
N TYR A 438 1.07 -29.44 -0.34
CA TYR A 438 1.74 -28.16 -0.70
C TYR A 438 0.91 -26.96 -0.26
N GLY A 439 1.53 -26.01 0.43
CA GLY A 439 0.86 -24.82 0.95
C GLY A 439 0.00 -25.04 2.20
N SER A 440 0.03 -26.25 2.80
CA SER A 440 -0.72 -26.56 4.02
C SER A 440 -0.08 -25.96 5.28
N THR A 441 -0.75 -26.14 6.42
CA THR A 441 -0.34 -25.59 7.71
C THR A 441 0.74 -26.42 8.43
N GLY A 442 1.13 -27.59 7.92
CA GLY A 442 2.15 -28.45 8.53
C GLY A 442 3.53 -27.77 8.55
N GLN A 443 4.34 -28.08 9.55
CA GLN A 443 5.64 -27.46 9.79
C GLN A 443 6.55 -27.43 8.55
N GLU A 444 6.66 -28.54 7.82
CA GLU A 444 7.52 -28.62 6.64
C GLU A 444 7.00 -27.72 5.50
N SER A 445 5.70 -27.63 5.34
CA SER A 445 5.08 -26.73 4.37
C SER A 445 5.31 -25.24 4.75
N VAL A 446 5.22 -24.90 6.03
CA VAL A 446 5.51 -23.54 6.53
C VAL A 446 7.00 -23.19 6.36
N LYS A 447 7.91 -24.11 6.69
CA LYS A 447 9.36 -23.92 6.45
C LYS A 447 9.67 -23.73 4.96
N HIS A 448 8.98 -24.46 4.09
CA HIS A 448 9.11 -24.27 2.64
C HIS A 448 8.63 -22.87 2.21
N GLN A 449 7.46 -22.41 2.70
CA GLN A 449 6.96 -21.05 2.43
C GLN A 449 7.95 -19.98 2.89
N LEU A 450 8.53 -20.13 4.09
CA LEU A 450 9.57 -19.22 4.61
C LEU A 450 10.81 -19.20 3.72
N LYS A 451 11.26 -20.35 3.24
CA LYS A 451 12.40 -20.44 2.33
C LYS A 451 12.14 -19.67 1.02
N VAL A 452 10.95 -19.85 0.43
CA VAL A 452 10.54 -19.12 -0.79
C VAL A 452 10.44 -17.62 -0.51
N ALA A 453 9.80 -17.22 0.58
CA ALA A 453 9.66 -15.82 0.97
C ALA A 453 11.03 -15.13 1.16
N LYS A 454 11.96 -15.79 1.86
CA LYS A 454 13.32 -15.27 2.06
C LYS A 454 14.10 -15.14 0.74
N ALA A 455 13.86 -16.01 -0.24
CA ALA A 455 14.46 -15.91 -1.57
C ALA A 455 13.91 -14.68 -2.32
N LEU A 456 12.59 -14.50 -2.36
CA LEU A 456 11.94 -13.34 -2.97
C LEU A 456 12.41 -12.00 -2.39
N LEU A 457 12.63 -11.93 -1.06
CA LEU A 457 13.14 -10.73 -0.41
C LEU A 457 14.61 -10.43 -0.77
N LYS A 458 15.44 -11.45 -1.05
CA LYS A 458 16.83 -11.26 -1.48
C LYS A 458 16.93 -10.79 -2.93
N ASP A 459 16.15 -11.36 -3.83
CA ASP A 459 16.16 -11.01 -5.25
C ASP A 459 15.72 -9.55 -5.50
N ASN A 460 14.85 -9.02 -4.66
CA ASN A 460 14.39 -7.63 -4.71
C ASN A 460 15.41 -6.63 -4.14
N GLY A 461 16.40 -7.06 -3.37
CA GLY A 461 17.51 -6.22 -2.87
C GLY A 461 18.67 -6.07 -3.87
N SER A 462 18.62 -6.77 -5.01
CA SER A 462 19.71 -6.84 -6.00
C SER A 462 19.34 -6.15 -7.33
N LYS A 463 18.19 -5.54 -7.44
CA LYS A 463 17.70 -4.76 -8.59
C LYS A 463 17.45 -3.32 -8.18
#